data_55351e241c553cb21089bff9ef2fbe5b
#
_entry.id   55351e241c553cb21089bff9ef2fbe5b
#
_cell.length_a   1.000
_cell.length_b   1.000
_cell.length_c   1.000
_cell.angle_alpha   90.00
_cell.angle_beta   90.00
_cell.angle_gamma   90.00
#
_symmetry.space_group_name_H-M   'P 1'
#
loop_
_entity.id
_entity.type
_entity.pdbx_description
1 polymer ?
#
loop_
_entity_poly.entity_id
_entity_poly.type
_entity_poly.pdbx_seq_one_letter_code
_entity_poly.pdbx_strand_id
1 'polypeptide(L)'
;MEIIKTVPENISKTRLDKACSKIFDEFSRSQLKKWILEGRILLNNEIASPKDIVNNNDEITLNPNIENKITWEPEKIDFEVLFENDNYLIINKPIDLVMHPGAGCNKGTLANGLLFKYPELRTIPRAGIVHRLDKDTS
;
A
#
# COMPACT_ATOMS: atom_id res chain seq x y z
N MET A 1 -14.90 3.50 9.22
CA MET A 1 -15.32 4.81 8.68
C MET A 1 -15.65 4.61 7.21
N GLU A 2 -16.82 4.99 6.82
CA GLU A 2 -17.33 4.81 5.46
C GLU A 2 -17.18 6.12 4.68
N ILE A 3 -16.71 6.04 3.44
CA ILE A 3 -16.51 7.21 2.57
C ILE A 3 -17.43 7.03 1.37
N ILE A 4 -18.36 7.96 1.18
CA ILE A 4 -19.31 7.93 0.07
C ILE A 4 -18.98 9.08 -0.87
N LYS A 5 -18.80 8.78 -2.15
CA LYS A 5 -18.57 9.77 -3.22
C LYS A 5 -19.41 9.45 -4.45
N THR A 6 -19.86 10.47 -5.12
CA THR A 6 -20.67 10.37 -6.35
C THR A 6 -19.78 10.47 -7.58
N VAL A 7 -20.08 9.71 -8.61
CA VAL A 7 -19.37 9.72 -9.89
C VAL A 7 -19.72 11.01 -10.65
N PRO A 8 -18.76 11.91 -10.92
CA PRO A 8 -19.00 13.09 -11.71
C PRO A 8 -19.08 12.78 -13.21
N GLU A 9 -19.70 13.65 -13.98
CA GLU A 9 -19.94 13.46 -15.41
C GLU A 9 -18.68 13.18 -16.23
N ASN A 10 -17.57 13.85 -15.91
CA ASN A 10 -16.29 13.69 -16.61
C ASN A 10 -15.62 12.31 -16.38
N ILE A 11 -16.09 11.52 -15.43
CA ILE A 11 -15.63 10.15 -15.14
C ILE A 11 -16.68 9.11 -15.54
N SER A 12 -17.87 9.55 -15.92
CA SER A 12 -18.95 8.68 -16.40
C SER A 12 -18.51 7.82 -17.58
N LYS A 13 -19.16 6.64 -17.72
CA LYS A 13 -18.89 5.64 -18.77
C LYS A 13 -17.47 5.06 -18.76
N THR A 14 -16.81 5.10 -17.60
CA THR A 14 -15.53 4.43 -17.37
C THR A 14 -15.69 3.21 -16.47
N ARG A 15 -14.66 2.37 -16.42
CA ARG A 15 -14.66 1.21 -15.54
C ARG A 15 -14.54 1.65 -14.08
N LEU A 16 -15.19 0.91 -13.19
CA LEU A 16 -15.17 1.17 -11.75
C LEU A 16 -13.75 1.29 -11.18
N ASP A 17 -12.81 0.41 -11.58
CA ASP A 17 -11.42 0.46 -11.11
C ASP A 17 -10.70 1.75 -11.51
N LYS A 18 -11.02 2.30 -12.69
CA LYS A 18 -10.49 3.59 -13.17
C LYS A 18 -11.17 4.77 -12.48
N ALA A 19 -12.48 4.70 -12.33
CA ALA A 19 -13.25 5.73 -11.65
C ALA A 19 -12.78 5.88 -10.20
N CYS A 20 -12.68 4.77 -9.46
CA CYS A 20 -12.17 4.77 -8.08
C CYS A 20 -10.79 5.42 -7.97
N SER A 21 -9.85 5.12 -8.88
CA SER A 21 -8.51 5.70 -8.83
C SER A 21 -8.45 7.21 -9.08
N LYS A 22 -9.49 7.78 -9.66
CA LYS A 22 -9.62 9.25 -9.86
C LYS A 22 -10.39 9.93 -8.75
N ILE A 23 -11.33 9.22 -8.13
CA ILE A 23 -12.23 9.74 -7.09
C ILE A 23 -11.57 9.63 -5.70
N PHE A 24 -10.80 8.57 -5.47
CA PHE A 24 -10.08 8.29 -4.22
C PHE A 24 -8.58 8.30 -4.48
N ASP A 25 -8.04 9.47 -4.83
CA ASP A 25 -6.65 9.68 -5.21
C ASP A 25 -5.65 9.45 -4.07
N GLU A 26 -6.13 9.44 -2.83
CA GLU A 26 -5.37 9.10 -1.63
C GLU A 26 -4.95 7.62 -1.54
N PHE A 27 -5.57 6.73 -2.34
CA PHE A 27 -5.28 5.29 -2.34
C PHE A 27 -4.70 4.80 -3.66
N SER A 28 -3.81 3.81 -3.60
CA SER A 28 -3.24 3.24 -4.81
C SER A 28 -4.29 2.47 -5.64
N ARG A 29 -4.14 2.49 -6.96
CA ARG A 29 -5.05 1.77 -7.87
C ARG A 29 -5.12 0.27 -7.58
N SER A 30 -4.00 -0.34 -7.21
CA SER A 30 -3.93 -1.75 -6.85
C SER A 30 -4.73 -2.06 -5.59
N GLN A 31 -4.66 -1.18 -4.60
CA GLN A 31 -5.41 -1.28 -3.36
C GLN A 31 -6.91 -1.12 -3.58
N LEU A 32 -7.32 -0.12 -4.35
CA LEU A 32 -8.73 0.09 -4.71
C LEU A 32 -9.30 -1.11 -5.47
N LYS A 33 -8.55 -1.66 -6.44
CA LYS A 33 -8.97 -2.87 -7.15
C LYS A 33 -9.13 -4.07 -6.21
N LYS A 34 -8.22 -4.26 -5.27
CA LYS A 34 -8.32 -5.29 -4.23
C LYS A 34 -9.58 -5.10 -3.39
N TRP A 35 -9.89 -3.89 -2.96
CA TRP A 35 -11.07 -3.57 -2.16
C TRP A 35 -12.39 -3.76 -2.93
N ILE A 36 -12.40 -3.53 -4.24
CA ILE A 36 -13.58 -3.87 -5.08
C ILE A 36 -13.81 -5.39 -5.05
N LEU A 37 -12.75 -6.20 -5.24
CA LEU A 37 -12.83 -7.66 -5.24
C LEU A 37 -13.21 -8.23 -3.87
N GLU A 38 -12.85 -7.56 -2.79
CA GLU A 38 -13.20 -7.93 -1.41
C GLU A 38 -14.61 -7.45 -1.00
N GLY A 39 -15.34 -6.77 -1.88
CA GLY A 39 -16.66 -6.21 -1.57
C GLY A 39 -16.64 -5.03 -0.59
N ARG A 40 -15.50 -4.36 -0.45
CA ARG A 40 -15.33 -3.15 0.39
C ARG A 40 -15.64 -1.86 -0.34
N ILE A 41 -15.71 -1.93 -1.66
CA ILE A 41 -16.20 -0.86 -2.52
C ILE A 41 -17.49 -1.36 -3.14
N LEU A 42 -18.55 -0.61 -2.89
CA LEU A 42 -19.88 -0.89 -3.43
C LEU A 42 -20.21 0.17 -4.49
N LEU A 43 -20.92 -0.24 -5.53
CA LEU A 43 -21.51 0.65 -6.53
C LEU A 43 -23.03 0.64 -6.33
N ASN A 44 -23.60 1.79 -6.01
CA ASN A 44 -25.04 1.93 -5.70
C ASN A 44 -25.50 0.93 -4.61
N ASN A 45 -24.66 0.74 -3.56
CA ASN A 45 -24.88 -0.22 -2.47
C ASN A 45 -24.85 -1.70 -2.85
N GLU A 46 -24.37 -2.04 -4.06
CA GLU A 46 -24.24 -3.42 -4.52
C GLU A 46 -22.77 -3.80 -4.74
N ILE A 47 -22.47 -5.09 -4.57
CA ILE A 47 -21.16 -5.64 -4.88
C ILE A 47 -20.93 -5.55 -6.39
N ALA A 48 -19.80 -4.97 -6.78
CA ALA A 48 -19.46 -4.71 -8.17
C ALA A 48 -18.12 -5.33 -8.56
N SER A 49 -17.91 -5.47 -9.86
CA SER A 49 -16.64 -5.91 -10.44
C SER A 49 -15.77 -4.72 -10.85
N PRO A 50 -14.43 -4.83 -10.79
CA PRO A 50 -13.53 -3.76 -11.27
C PRO A 50 -13.79 -3.33 -12.72
N LYS A 51 -14.42 -4.19 -13.51
CA LYS A 51 -14.72 -3.94 -14.93
C LYS A 51 -16.07 -3.29 -15.17
N ASP A 52 -16.94 -3.22 -14.15
CA ASP A 52 -18.26 -2.62 -14.28
C ASP A 52 -18.17 -1.15 -14.68
N ILE A 53 -19.11 -0.71 -15.49
CA ILE A 53 -19.14 0.65 -16.00
C ILE A 53 -19.93 1.52 -15.04
N VAL A 54 -19.35 2.63 -14.63
CA VAL A 54 -20.02 3.63 -13.81
C VAL A 54 -20.63 4.73 -14.67
N ASN A 55 -21.75 5.27 -14.21
CA ASN A 55 -22.45 6.36 -14.88
C ASN A 55 -22.44 7.62 -14.01
N ASN A 56 -22.80 8.74 -14.61
CA ASN A 56 -22.96 9.98 -13.86
C ASN A 56 -23.97 9.83 -12.72
N ASN A 57 -23.64 10.37 -11.56
CA ASN A 57 -24.42 10.28 -10.31
C ASN A 57 -24.47 8.88 -9.66
N ASP A 58 -23.79 7.88 -10.19
CA ASP A 58 -23.62 6.64 -9.45
C ASP A 58 -22.90 6.91 -8.11
N GLU A 59 -23.34 6.21 -7.07
CA GLU A 59 -22.76 6.32 -5.74
C GLU A 59 -21.72 5.21 -5.52
N ILE A 60 -20.51 5.62 -5.11
CA ILE A 60 -19.45 4.69 -4.73
C ILE A 60 -19.23 4.79 -3.23
N THR A 61 -19.48 3.72 -2.54
CA THR A 61 -19.24 3.59 -1.10
C THR A 61 -17.95 2.82 -0.86
N LEU A 62 -16.99 3.43 -0.16
CA LEU A 62 -15.72 2.84 0.22
C LEU A 62 -15.66 2.61 1.73
N ASN A 63 -15.46 1.37 2.13
CA ASN A 63 -15.12 0.96 3.50
C ASN A 63 -13.62 0.62 3.58
N PRO A 64 -12.73 1.60 3.81
CA PRO A 64 -11.32 1.35 3.81
C PRO A 64 -10.94 0.46 5.00
N ASN A 65 -10.33 -0.67 4.71
CA ASN A 65 -9.63 -1.42 5.73
C ASN A 65 -8.26 -0.77 5.93
N ILE A 66 -8.16 0.17 6.84
CA ILE A 66 -6.90 0.81 7.23
C ILE A 66 -6.13 -0.11 8.20
N GLU A 67 -6.18 -1.41 7.98
CA GLU A 67 -5.20 -2.33 8.53
C GLU A 67 -3.93 -2.30 7.66
N ASN A 68 -3.30 -1.14 7.60
CA ASN A 68 -1.88 -1.04 7.27
C ASN A 68 -1.04 -1.49 8.48
N LYS A 69 -1.45 -2.56 9.13
CA LYS A 69 -0.58 -3.23 10.08
C LYS A 69 0.42 -4.00 9.26
N ILE A 70 1.63 -3.45 9.18
CA ILE A 70 2.78 -4.21 8.77
C ILE A 70 2.84 -5.44 9.67
N THR A 71 2.60 -6.61 9.10
CA THR A 71 2.63 -7.89 9.81
C THR A 71 4.05 -8.46 9.86
N TRP A 72 5.02 -7.73 9.29
CA TRP A 72 6.43 -8.14 9.32
C TRP A 72 6.96 -8.13 10.75
N GLU A 73 7.66 -9.20 11.10
CA GLU A 73 8.23 -9.35 12.44
C GLU A 73 9.57 -8.60 12.54
N PRO A 74 9.82 -7.87 13.65
CA PRO A 74 11.13 -7.31 13.91
C PRO A 74 12.17 -8.41 14.07
N GLU A 75 13.32 -8.23 13.44
CA GLU A 75 14.43 -9.19 13.51
C GLU A 75 15.76 -8.44 13.54
N LYS A 76 16.69 -8.90 14.39
CA LYS A 76 18.02 -8.28 14.46
C LYS A 76 18.79 -8.60 13.18
N ILE A 77 18.89 -7.61 12.31
CA ILE A 77 19.64 -7.67 11.05
C ILE A 77 20.71 -6.58 11.10
N ASP A 78 21.94 -6.94 10.76
CA ASP A 78 23.05 -5.98 10.71
C ASP A 78 23.02 -5.21 9.38
N PHE A 79 22.98 -3.88 9.48
CA PHE A 79 23.10 -2.96 8.36
C PHE A 79 23.71 -1.65 8.83
N GLU A 80 24.36 -0.95 7.92
CA GLU A 80 25.04 0.32 8.18
C GLU A 80 24.11 1.50 7.90
N VAL A 81 23.96 2.40 8.87
CA VAL A 81 23.27 3.68 8.71
C VAL A 81 24.34 4.74 8.44
N LEU A 82 24.32 5.33 7.25
CA LEU A 82 25.25 6.38 6.84
C LEU A 82 24.83 7.76 7.33
N PHE A 83 23.53 8.00 7.40
CA PHE A 83 22.95 9.25 7.85
C PHE A 83 21.56 9.03 8.43
N GLU A 84 21.20 9.81 9.45
CA GLU A 84 19.90 9.76 10.12
C GLU A 84 19.48 11.16 10.55
N ASN A 85 18.21 11.50 10.32
CA ASN A 85 17.54 12.65 10.92
C ASN A 85 16.07 12.33 11.17
N ASP A 86 15.27 13.31 11.60
CA ASP A 86 13.86 13.12 11.94
C ASP A 86 12.98 12.73 10.74
N ASN A 87 13.45 12.92 9.51
CA ASN A 87 12.65 12.75 8.30
C ASN A 87 13.06 11.53 7.46
N TYR A 88 14.34 11.14 7.46
CA TYR A 88 14.82 10.02 6.64
C TYR A 88 16.12 9.39 7.16
N LEU A 89 16.36 8.17 6.69
CA LEU A 89 17.58 7.40 6.89
C LEU A 89 18.26 7.16 5.55
N ILE A 90 19.59 7.22 5.53
CA ILE A 90 20.41 6.72 4.41
C ILE A 90 21.14 5.49 4.91
N ILE A 91 20.92 4.37 4.24
CA ILE A 91 21.44 3.06 4.63
C ILE A 91 22.31 2.52 3.51
N ASN A 92 23.48 2.01 3.88
CA ASN A 92 24.29 1.19 3.00
C ASN A 92 23.82 -0.27 3.12
N LYS A 93 22.94 -0.69 2.21
CA LYS A 93 22.43 -2.06 2.23
C LYS A 93 23.54 -3.04 1.84
N PRO A 94 23.86 -4.06 2.67
CA PRO A 94 24.80 -5.10 2.27
C PRO A 94 24.25 -5.92 1.10
N ILE A 95 25.12 -6.49 0.30
CA ILE A 95 24.74 -7.53 -0.68
C ILE A 95 24.16 -8.74 0.04
N ASP A 96 23.42 -9.57 -0.66
CA ASP A 96 22.70 -10.74 -0.13
C ASP A 96 21.57 -10.43 0.86
N LEU A 97 21.19 -9.17 1.03
CA LEU A 97 20.08 -8.75 1.86
C LEU A 97 18.89 -8.32 1.01
N VAL A 98 17.76 -9.00 1.18
CA VAL A 98 16.48 -8.64 0.54
C VAL A 98 15.87 -7.40 1.23
N MET A 99 15.27 -6.50 0.47
CA MET A 99 14.71 -5.25 1.00
C MET A 99 13.54 -5.46 1.94
N HIS A 100 12.55 -6.26 1.56
CA HIS A 100 11.33 -6.48 2.34
C HIS A 100 10.78 -7.89 2.13
N PRO A 101 9.99 -8.42 3.09
CA PRO A 101 9.33 -9.70 2.95
C PRO A 101 8.41 -9.77 1.72
N GLY A 102 8.38 -10.92 1.09
CA GLY A 102 7.58 -11.19 -0.08
C GLY A 102 7.47 -12.70 -0.35
N ALA A 103 6.99 -13.05 -1.53
CA ALA A 103 6.86 -14.46 -1.91
C ALA A 103 8.20 -15.19 -1.80
N GLY A 104 8.26 -16.24 -0.97
CA GLY A 104 9.46 -17.04 -0.74
C GLY A 104 10.47 -16.47 0.25
N CYS A 105 10.24 -15.29 0.82
CA CYS A 105 11.14 -14.67 1.80
C CYS A 105 10.34 -13.87 2.83
N ASN A 106 10.03 -14.47 3.97
CA ASN A 106 9.22 -13.85 5.03
C ASN A 106 10.04 -13.22 6.17
N LYS A 107 11.33 -13.54 6.23
CA LYS A 107 12.24 -13.13 7.31
C LYS A 107 13.63 -12.79 6.74
N GLY A 108 14.47 -12.22 7.59
CA GLY A 108 15.86 -11.92 7.25
C GLY A 108 16.01 -10.78 6.23
N THR A 109 15.06 -9.85 6.17
CA THR A 109 15.09 -8.72 5.24
C THR A 109 15.50 -7.43 5.92
N LEU A 110 15.89 -6.43 5.12
CA LEU A 110 16.19 -5.09 5.65
C LEU A 110 15.01 -4.50 6.41
N ALA A 111 13.78 -4.70 5.92
CA ALA A 111 12.57 -4.24 6.59
C ALA A 111 12.40 -4.86 7.99
N ASN A 112 12.70 -6.15 8.16
CA ASN A 112 12.70 -6.80 9.48
C ASN A 112 13.73 -6.14 10.41
N GLY A 113 14.91 -5.84 9.90
CA GLY A 113 15.96 -5.13 10.66
C GLY A 113 15.59 -3.70 11.00
N LEU A 114 14.96 -2.98 10.10
CA LEU A 114 14.46 -1.62 10.32
C LEU A 114 13.42 -1.59 11.44
N LEU A 115 12.46 -2.51 11.43
CA LEU A 115 11.43 -2.61 12.48
C LEU A 115 12.01 -2.99 13.84
N PHE A 116 13.12 -3.73 13.87
CA PHE A 116 13.83 -4.04 15.11
C PHE A 116 14.54 -2.81 15.69
N LYS A 117 15.26 -2.08 14.85
CA LYS A 117 16.03 -0.90 15.28
C LYS A 117 15.18 0.35 15.46
N TYR A 118 14.11 0.49 14.67
CA TYR A 118 13.21 1.64 14.65
C TYR A 118 11.75 1.17 14.70
N PRO A 119 11.24 0.78 15.89
CA PRO A 119 9.89 0.23 16.03
C PRO A 119 8.77 1.16 15.54
N GLU A 120 8.99 2.47 15.57
CA GLU A 120 8.07 3.50 15.09
C GLU A 120 7.77 3.41 13.59
N LEU A 121 8.67 2.82 12.80
CA LEU A 121 8.45 2.59 11.37
C LEU A 121 7.28 1.66 11.06
N ARG A 122 6.78 0.92 12.06
CA ARG A 122 5.59 0.06 11.93
C ARG A 122 4.34 0.85 11.53
N THR A 123 4.28 2.13 11.85
CA THR A 123 3.16 3.02 11.53
C THR A 123 3.25 3.61 10.12
N ILE A 124 4.38 3.46 9.47
CA ILE A 124 4.65 4.01 8.13
C ILE A 124 4.51 2.89 7.09
N PRO A 125 3.82 3.14 5.96
CA PRO A 125 3.70 2.17 4.88
C PRO A 125 5.08 1.62 4.45
N ARG A 126 5.19 0.31 4.30
CA ARG A 126 6.42 -0.40 3.92
C ARG A 126 7.63 -0.11 4.85
N ALA A 127 7.38 0.21 6.13
CA ALA A 127 8.42 0.65 7.06
C ALA A 127 9.27 1.84 6.53
N GLY A 128 8.66 2.72 5.73
CA GLY A 128 9.32 3.88 5.13
C GLY A 128 10.18 3.58 3.89
N ILE A 129 10.22 2.35 3.40
CA ILE A 129 10.97 1.98 2.19
C ILE A 129 10.28 2.58 0.96
N VAL A 130 10.94 3.51 0.28
CA VAL A 130 10.39 4.25 -0.86
C VAL A 130 10.60 3.54 -2.21
N HIS A 131 11.70 2.78 -2.33
CA HIS A 131 12.04 1.97 -3.50
C HIS A 131 12.84 0.76 -3.07
N ARG A 132 13.00 -0.26 -3.92
CA ARG A 132 13.77 -1.44 -3.59
C ARG A 132 15.07 -1.53 -4.38
N LEU A 133 16.13 -2.03 -3.73
CA LEU A 133 17.32 -2.55 -4.36
C LEU A 133 17.23 -4.07 -4.44
N ASP A 134 17.82 -4.65 -5.47
CA ASP A 134 17.91 -6.11 -5.59
C ASP A 134 18.78 -6.71 -4.49
N LYS A 135 18.56 -7.98 -4.19
CA LYS A 135 19.31 -8.73 -3.16
C LYS A 135 20.83 -8.58 -3.33
N ASP A 136 21.31 -8.72 -4.56
CA ASP A 136 22.73 -8.74 -4.92
C ASP A 136 23.31 -7.33 -5.16
N THR A 137 22.54 -6.28 -4.89
CA THR A 137 22.95 -4.87 -5.02
C THR A 137 23.12 -4.24 -3.64
N SER A 138 24.23 -3.53 -3.46
CA SER A 138 24.51 -2.70 -2.28
C SER A 138 24.29 -1.23 -2.57
#